data_1aa9a3d7f9243f0b92d2158454cdadef
#
_entry.id   1aa9a3d7f9243f0b92d2158454cdadef
#
_cell.length_a   1.000
_cell.length_b   1.000
_cell.length_c   1.000
_cell.angle_alpha   90.00
_cell.angle_beta   90.00
_cell.angle_gamma   90.00
#
_symmetry.space_group_name_H-M   'P 1'
#
loop_
_entity.id
_entity.type
_entity.pdbx_description
1 polymer ?
#
loop_
_entity_poly.entity_id
_entity_poly.type
_entity_poly.pdbx_seq_one_letter_code
_entity_poly.pdbx_strand_id
1 'polypeptide(L)'
;SFLSMAKGSVRKKGKKWYGRFYIEDESGRKVQKEFAGTESKAETEAMLRKAIADYEEKQFVGKAENITVGDMLDMWVEEELKSGNLSNGTVMSYQGTVNRIKQYPIGKRKLKTVTADHLQAFIDFLSYGGTNPDGTTSKPMSKGYMLLFSAVLQNSFRFAVFPKKLITFNPMQYVKLRGRKQETDIFSDSEEDTASIPTITHEQFQKLEEFLKAKDNPALLPVQIAYYTGLRIGEVCGLTWQDINLEEQYLTVRRSMRYNGTRHTTEVGTTKRSKVRTVDFCDTLAAILRAARTEQRKNRFRYGELYHLNYYKEVKEKGRTYYEVYSRQRTEEVPEDYKEISFVCLRADGAYDCL
;
A
#
# COMPACT_ATOMS: atom_id res chain seq x y z
N SER A 1 -17.70 -10.60 17.48
CA SER A 1 -17.76 -10.89 18.93
C SER A 1 -18.24 -9.62 19.64
N PHE A 2 -19.48 -9.65 20.16
CA PHE A 2 -20.11 -8.54 20.87
C PHE A 2 -19.28 -8.14 22.09
N LEU A 3 -18.97 -6.87 22.21
CA LEU A 3 -18.40 -6.25 23.40
C LEU A 3 -19.21 -6.68 24.64
N SER A 4 -18.58 -7.44 25.52
CA SER A 4 -19.11 -7.64 26.86
C SER A 4 -18.99 -6.32 27.60
N MET A 5 -20.03 -5.49 27.56
CA MET A 5 -20.17 -4.39 28.50
C MET A 5 -20.02 -4.96 29.90
N ALA A 6 -19.17 -4.34 30.71
CA ALA A 6 -18.99 -4.75 32.10
C ALA A 6 -20.35 -4.77 32.79
N LYS A 7 -20.88 -5.97 33.06
CA LYS A 7 -22.18 -6.13 33.72
C LYS A 7 -22.02 -5.84 35.19
N GLY A 8 -22.67 -4.80 35.64
CA GLY A 8 -22.78 -4.48 37.05
C GLY A 8 -24.15 -4.82 37.63
N SER A 9 -24.21 -4.95 38.93
CA SER A 9 -25.47 -5.16 39.68
C SER A 9 -25.45 -4.39 40.99
N VAL A 10 -26.64 -4.05 41.48
CA VAL A 10 -26.75 -3.41 42.78
C VAL A 10 -27.44 -4.36 43.77
N ARG A 11 -27.05 -4.36 45.03
CA ARG A 11 -27.69 -5.13 46.08
C ARG A 11 -27.86 -4.32 47.34
N LYS A 12 -28.91 -4.59 48.12
CA LYS A 12 -29.17 -3.94 49.39
C LYS A 12 -28.41 -4.65 50.51
N LYS A 13 -27.71 -3.88 51.33
CA LYS A 13 -27.09 -4.34 52.57
C LYS A 13 -27.48 -3.38 53.71
N GLY A 14 -28.36 -3.84 54.60
CA GLY A 14 -28.91 -2.99 55.66
C GLY A 14 -29.72 -1.83 55.08
N LYS A 15 -29.43 -0.60 55.45
CA LYS A 15 -30.12 0.60 54.96
C LYS A 15 -29.60 1.12 53.62
N LYS A 16 -28.44 0.65 53.18
CA LYS A 16 -27.76 1.18 51.96
C LYS A 16 -27.74 0.18 50.79
N TRP A 17 -27.71 0.68 49.58
CA TRP A 17 -27.44 -0.07 48.39
C TRP A 17 -25.95 -0.07 48.08
N TYR A 18 -25.44 -1.16 47.47
CA TYR A 18 -24.06 -1.35 47.06
C TYR A 18 -24.03 -1.68 45.57
N GLY A 19 -23.15 -0.98 44.83
CA GLY A 19 -22.85 -1.27 43.47
C GLY A 19 -21.67 -2.23 43.35
N ARG A 20 -21.75 -3.21 42.44
CA ARG A 20 -20.66 -4.14 42.17
C ARG A 20 -20.53 -4.37 40.68
N PHE A 21 -19.29 -4.50 40.20
CA PHE A 21 -18.98 -4.83 38.81
C PHE A 21 -17.65 -5.59 38.74
N TYR A 22 -17.38 -6.24 37.61
CA TYR A 22 -16.15 -6.98 37.41
C TYR A 22 -15.16 -6.16 36.61
N ILE A 23 -13.90 -6.21 37.01
CA ILE A 23 -12.76 -5.63 36.31
C ILE A 23 -11.80 -6.77 35.95
N GLU A 24 -10.97 -6.57 34.94
CA GLU A 24 -9.83 -7.45 34.66
C GLU A 24 -8.57 -6.86 35.30
N ASP A 25 -7.85 -7.69 36.06
CA ASP A 25 -6.53 -7.32 36.58
C ASP A 25 -5.44 -7.40 35.51
N GLU A 26 -4.21 -7.04 35.87
CA GLU A 26 -3.05 -7.06 34.96
C GLU A 26 -2.75 -8.46 34.37
N SER A 27 -3.26 -9.52 35.01
CA SER A 27 -3.12 -10.91 34.55
C SER A 27 -4.31 -11.42 33.73
N GLY A 28 -5.30 -10.56 33.45
CA GLY A 28 -6.53 -10.91 32.73
C GLY A 28 -7.56 -11.66 33.57
N ARG A 29 -7.41 -11.73 34.90
CA ARG A 29 -8.38 -12.36 35.79
C ARG A 29 -9.50 -11.40 36.14
N LYS A 30 -10.73 -11.89 36.17
CA LYS A 30 -11.90 -11.12 36.58
C LYS A 30 -11.93 -10.96 38.09
N VAL A 31 -11.78 -9.72 38.56
CA VAL A 31 -11.87 -9.34 39.97
C VAL A 31 -13.15 -8.53 40.17
N GLN A 32 -13.91 -8.85 41.18
CA GLN A 32 -15.11 -8.11 41.57
C GLN A 32 -14.76 -6.89 42.41
N LYS A 33 -15.20 -5.70 41.96
CA LYS A 33 -15.19 -4.47 42.76
C LYS A 33 -16.58 -4.17 43.32
N GLU A 34 -16.65 -3.80 44.58
CA GLU A 34 -17.86 -3.38 45.27
C GLU A 34 -17.62 -2.00 45.90
N PHE A 35 -18.61 -1.13 45.85
CA PHE A 35 -18.58 0.18 46.50
C PHE A 35 -19.91 0.46 47.18
N ALA A 36 -19.88 1.25 48.27
CA ALA A 36 -21.07 1.68 48.98
C ALA A 36 -21.77 2.79 48.18
N GLY A 37 -23.04 2.61 47.90
CA GLY A 37 -23.91 3.62 47.32
C GLY A 37 -24.72 4.34 48.39
N THR A 38 -25.92 4.77 48.04
CA THR A 38 -26.85 5.50 48.89
C THR A 38 -27.99 4.61 49.42
N GLU A 39 -28.94 5.20 50.15
CA GLU A 39 -30.21 4.53 50.52
C GLU A 39 -31.16 4.38 49.32
N SER A 40 -30.89 5.12 48.24
CA SER A 40 -31.64 5.06 46.98
C SER A 40 -31.02 4.05 46.02
N LYS A 41 -31.85 3.11 45.52
CA LYS A 41 -31.46 2.16 44.47
C LYS A 41 -31.09 2.86 43.18
N ALA A 42 -31.91 3.82 42.76
CA ALA A 42 -31.75 4.53 41.48
C ALA A 42 -30.44 5.38 41.47
N GLU A 43 -30.13 6.04 42.56
CA GLU A 43 -28.86 6.78 42.70
C GLU A 43 -27.65 5.85 42.69
N THR A 44 -27.74 4.70 43.37
CA THR A 44 -26.65 3.72 43.37
C THR A 44 -26.45 3.09 41.98
N GLU A 45 -27.51 2.88 41.23
CA GLU A 45 -27.43 2.44 39.83
C GLU A 45 -26.78 3.49 38.92
N ALA A 46 -27.06 4.78 39.15
CA ALA A 46 -26.42 5.89 38.43
C ALA A 46 -24.92 5.97 38.76
N MET A 47 -24.56 5.81 40.06
CA MET A 47 -23.16 5.72 40.48
C MET A 47 -22.45 4.53 39.89
N LEU A 48 -23.13 3.38 39.79
CA LEU A 48 -22.57 2.17 39.16
C LEU A 48 -22.29 2.37 37.67
N ARG A 49 -23.23 2.95 36.93
CA ARG A 49 -23.02 3.28 35.51
C ARG A 49 -21.83 4.22 35.31
N LYS A 50 -21.70 5.23 36.18
CA LYS A 50 -20.55 6.15 36.14
C LYS A 50 -19.24 5.43 36.47
N ALA A 51 -19.22 4.58 37.51
CA ALA A 51 -18.02 3.82 37.90
C ALA A 51 -17.57 2.84 36.80
N ILE A 52 -18.51 2.21 36.08
CA ILE A 52 -18.21 1.34 34.95
C ILE A 52 -17.64 2.17 33.78
N ALA A 53 -18.26 3.32 33.44
CA ALA A 53 -17.79 4.20 32.41
C ALA A 53 -16.39 4.76 32.72
N ASP A 54 -16.14 5.21 33.94
CA ASP A 54 -14.84 5.70 34.41
C ASP A 54 -13.76 4.59 34.37
N TYR A 55 -14.13 3.36 34.67
CA TYR A 55 -13.23 2.21 34.59
C TYR A 55 -12.88 1.88 33.13
N GLU A 56 -13.87 1.85 32.25
CA GLU A 56 -13.67 1.63 30.82
C GLU A 56 -12.79 2.75 30.22
N GLU A 57 -13.06 4.01 30.56
CA GLU A 57 -12.26 5.16 30.10
C GLU A 57 -10.81 5.07 30.61
N LYS A 58 -10.58 4.70 31.88
CA LYS A 58 -9.23 4.52 32.44
C LYS A 58 -8.48 3.35 31.77
N GLN A 59 -9.15 2.28 31.41
CA GLN A 59 -8.51 1.21 30.63
C GLN A 59 -8.05 1.70 29.25
N PHE A 60 -8.85 2.53 28.55
CA PHE A 60 -8.46 3.14 27.30
C PHE A 60 -7.23 4.06 27.48
N VAL A 61 -7.27 4.93 28.47
CA VAL A 61 -6.18 5.87 28.76
C VAL A 61 -4.89 5.13 29.15
N GLY A 62 -4.98 4.09 29.96
CA GLY A 62 -3.81 3.30 30.39
C GLY A 62 -3.10 2.59 29.24
N LYS A 63 -3.83 1.98 28.31
CA LYS A 63 -3.25 1.31 27.12
C LYS A 63 -2.57 2.27 26.16
N ALA A 64 -3.05 3.52 26.05
CA ALA A 64 -2.54 4.53 25.13
C ALA A 64 -1.47 5.45 25.74
N GLU A 65 -1.13 5.28 27.03
CA GLU A 65 -0.36 6.29 27.77
C GLU A 65 1.03 6.58 27.21
N ASN A 66 1.69 5.57 26.67
CA ASN A 66 3.03 5.68 26.12
C ASN A 66 3.10 5.44 24.59
N ILE A 67 1.96 5.20 23.94
CA ILE A 67 1.90 4.92 22.50
C ILE A 67 2.03 6.23 21.72
N THR A 68 2.93 6.26 20.75
CA THR A 68 3.03 7.34 19.77
C THR A 68 2.12 7.11 18.57
N VAL A 69 1.92 8.15 17.74
CA VAL A 69 1.26 8.00 16.44
C VAL A 69 2.01 6.98 15.58
N GLY A 70 3.34 7.01 15.60
CA GLY A 70 4.16 6.04 14.87
C GLY A 70 3.92 4.60 15.29
N ASP A 71 3.85 4.34 16.61
CA ASP A 71 3.55 3.00 17.14
C ASP A 71 2.15 2.53 16.73
N MET A 72 1.17 3.41 16.77
CA MET A 72 -0.20 3.12 16.31
C MET A 72 -0.24 2.80 14.80
N LEU A 73 0.52 3.55 13.99
CA LEU A 73 0.64 3.30 12.56
C LEU A 73 1.28 1.93 12.28
N ASP A 74 2.31 1.55 13.02
CA ASP A 74 2.94 0.24 12.88
C ASP A 74 1.97 -0.90 13.25
N MET A 75 1.20 -0.75 14.32
CA MET A 75 0.15 -1.71 14.68
C MET A 75 -0.91 -1.83 13.59
N TRP A 76 -1.35 -0.71 13.04
CA TRP A 76 -2.34 -0.70 11.94
C TRP A 76 -1.82 -1.43 10.70
N VAL A 77 -0.55 -1.21 10.34
CA VAL A 77 0.09 -1.90 9.20
C VAL A 77 0.09 -3.42 9.41
N GLU A 78 0.53 -3.89 10.57
CA GLU A 78 0.67 -5.32 10.84
C GLU A 78 -0.68 -6.03 10.98
N GLU A 79 -1.64 -5.42 11.64
CA GLU A 79 -2.87 -6.08 12.02
C GLU A 79 -4.02 -5.88 11.01
N GLU A 80 -4.09 -4.76 10.31
CA GLU A 80 -5.18 -4.46 9.37
C GLU A 80 -4.69 -4.37 7.92
N LEU A 81 -3.64 -3.59 7.66
CA LEU A 81 -3.20 -3.33 6.29
C LEU A 81 -2.68 -4.59 5.59
N LYS A 82 -1.78 -5.32 6.24
CA LYS A 82 -1.19 -6.55 5.69
C LYS A 82 -2.13 -7.75 5.67
N SER A 83 -3.12 -7.78 6.55
CA SER A 83 -4.12 -8.86 6.61
C SER A 83 -5.33 -8.64 5.70
N GLY A 84 -5.50 -7.44 5.14
CA GLY A 84 -6.61 -7.09 4.25
C GLY A 84 -6.45 -7.59 2.81
N ASN A 85 -7.47 -7.35 1.98
CA ASN A 85 -7.51 -7.78 0.57
C ASN A 85 -6.90 -6.76 -0.42
N LEU A 86 -6.05 -5.86 0.07
CA LEU A 86 -5.41 -4.85 -0.78
C LEU A 86 -4.28 -5.45 -1.61
N SER A 87 -4.06 -4.93 -2.81
CA SER A 87 -2.93 -5.35 -3.64
C SER A 87 -1.59 -5.04 -2.96
N ASN A 88 -0.56 -5.85 -3.21
CA ASN A 88 0.78 -5.60 -2.66
C ASN A 88 1.29 -4.19 -2.97
N GLY A 89 1.03 -3.65 -4.18
CA GLY A 89 1.40 -2.28 -4.53
C GLY A 89 0.73 -1.22 -3.65
N THR A 90 -0.55 -1.41 -3.28
CA THR A 90 -1.26 -0.53 -2.36
C THR A 90 -0.67 -0.61 -0.95
N VAL A 91 -0.40 -1.84 -0.47
CA VAL A 91 0.24 -2.06 0.85
C VAL A 91 1.60 -1.38 0.90
N MET A 92 2.45 -1.54 -0.12
CA MET A 92 3.76 -0.89 -0.19
C MET A 92 3.66 0.64 -0.20
N SER A 93 2.70 1.20 -0.95
CA SER A 93 2.47 2.64 -1.01
C SER A 93 2.05 3.20 0.36
N TYR A 94 1.16 2.51 1.06
CA TYR A 94 0.73 2.89 2.40
C TYR A 94 1.85 2.73 3.43
N GLN A 95 2.61 1.64 3.37
CA GLN A 95 3.79 1.43 4.21
C GLN A 95 4.84 2.53 4.01
N GLY A 96 5.12 2.91 2.77
CA GLY A 96 6.02 4.01 2.45
C GLY A 96 5.53 5.35 3.04
N THR A 97 4.21 5.58 3.01
CA THR A 97 3.60 6.77 3.60
C THR A 97 3.69 6.74 5.12
N VAL A 98 3.44 5.60 5.75
CA VAL A 98 3.63 5.40 7.21
C VAL A 98 5.07 5.72 7.61
N ASN A 99 6.05 5.18 6.90
CA ASN A 99 7.46 5.44 7.17
C ASN A 99 7.80 6.94 7.09
N ARG A 100 7.18 7.67 6.16
CA ARG A 100 7.36 9.13 6.06
C ARG A 100 6.68 9.87 7.20
N ILE A 101 5.44 9.53 7.57
CA ILE A 101 4.72 10.17 8.71
C ILE A 101 5.54 10.01 9.99
N LYS A 102 6.16 8.87 10.21
CA LYS A 102 7.01 8.59 11.39
C LYS A 102 8.24 9.52 11.50
N GLN A 103 8.72 10.05 10.38
CA GLN A 103 9.84 11.00 10.38
C GLN A 103 9.43 12.42 10.80
N TYR A 104 8.16 12.78 10.65
CA TYR A 104 7.64 14.08 11.05
C TYR A 104 7.33 14.14 12.57
N PRO A 105 7.30 15.34 13.16
CA PRO A 105 6.99 15.52 14.59
C PRO A 105 5.68 14.86 15.02
N ILE A 106 4.67 14.84 14.13
CA ILE A 106 3.38 14.19 14.40
C ILE A 106 3.54 12.69 14.69
N GLY A 107 4.44 12.01 13.98
CA GLY A 107 4.70 10.58 14.18
C GLY A 107 5.29 10.25 15.56
N LYS A 108 6.03 11.19 16.14
CA LYS A 108 6.67 11.05 17.46
C LYS A 108 5.78 11.51 18.61
N ARG A 109 4.64 12.13 18.31
CA ARG A 109 3.71 12.66 19.31
C ARG A 109 2.95 11.53 19.98
N LYS A 110 2.73 11.63 21.30
CA LYS A 110 1.89 10.68 22.05
C LYS A 110 0.47 10.69 21.50
N LEU A 111 -0.08 9.52 21.15
CA LEU A 111 -1.37 9.36 20.48
C LEU A 111 -2.51 10.06 21.23
N LYS A 112 -2.56 9.93 22.56
CA LYS A 112 -3.58 10.56 23.42
C LYS A 112 -3.56 12.09 23.43
N THR A 113 -2.45 12.70 23.01
CA THR A 113 -2.31 14.18 22.97
C THR A 113 -2.56 14.77 21.59
N VAL A 114 -2.87 13.93 20.60
CA VAL A 114 -3.14 14.37 19.24
C VAL A 114 -4.55 14.96 19.13
N THR A 115 -4.62 16.19 18.64
CA THR A 115 -5.87 16.89 18.37
C THR A 115 -6.09 17.05 16.87
N ALA A 116 -7.30 17.41 16.46
CA ALA A 116 -7.61 17.75 15.07
C ALA A 116 -6.72 18.89 14.57
N ASP A 117 -6.40 19.89 15.42
CA ASP A 117 -5.54 21.01 15.07
C ASP A 117 -4.11 20.57 14.74
N HIS A 118 -3.57 19.63 15.50
CA HIS A 118 -2.24 19.06 15.20
C HIS A 118 -2.21 18.35 13.85
N LEU A 119 -3.24 17.59 13.54
CA LEU A 119 -3.37 16.89 12.25
C LEU A 119 -3.64 17.87 11.11
N GLN A 120 -4.47 18.91 11.34
CA GLN A 120 -4.71 19.95 10.35
C GLN A 120 -3.42 20.72 10.03
N ALA A 121 -2.65 21.11 11.05
CA ALA A 121 -1.37 21.78 10.85
C ALA A 121 -0.38 20.90 10.06
N PHE A 122 -0.35 19.60 10.32
CA PHE A 122 0.46 18.66 9.56
C PHE A 122 0.02 18.55 8.09
N ILE A 123 -1.28 18.42 7.85
CA ILE A 123 -1.84 18.37 6.48
C ILE A 123 -1.60 19.70 5.75
N ASP A 124 -1.77 20.85 6.40
CA ASP A 124 -1.48 22.16 5.82
C ASP A 124 0.02 22.32 5.49
N PHE A 125 0.89 21.84 6.36
CA PHE A 125 2.34 21.82 6.09
C PHE A 125 2.69 20.98 4.84
N LEU A 126 2.08 19.83 4.67
CA LEU A 126 2.27 19.03 3.46
C LEU A 126 1.69 19.71 2.20
N SER A 127 0.56 20.40 2.34
CA SER A 127 -0.12 21.10 1.23
C SER A 127 0.63 22.34 0.73
N TYR A 128 1.14 23.13 1.65
CA TYR A 128 1.74 24.44 1.32
C TYR A 128 3.26 24.44 1.40
N GLY A 129 3.86 23.42 1.97
CA GLY A 129 5.28 23.41 2.31
C GLY A 129 5.57 24.22 3.58
N GLY A 130 6.82 24.33 3.93
CA GLY A 130 7.26 25.07 5.10
C GLY A 130 8.65 24.67 5.54
N THR A 131 9.06 25.17 6.70
CA THR A 131 10.35 24.83 7.28
C THR A 131 10.24 23.64 8.22
N ASN A 132 11.05 22.61 7.98
CA ASN A 132 11.18 21.46 8.86
C ASN A 132 11.87 21.83 10.17
N PRO A 133 11.74 21.02 11.25
CA PRO A 133 12.43 21.26 12.52
C PRO A 133 13.96 21.29 12.40
N ASP A 134 14.54 20.66 11.38
CA ASP A 134 15.98 20.66 11.07
C ASP A 134 16.44 21.88 10.25
N GLY A 135 15.54 22.83 9.97
CA GLY A 135 15.81 24.05 9.18
C GLY A 135 15.74 23.86 7.66
N THR A 136 15.50 22.64 7.16
CA THR A 136 15.32 22.41 5.73
C THR A 136 13.91 22.84 5.28
N THR A 137 13.79 23.24 4.00
CA THR A 137 12.52 23.67 3.43
C THR A 137 11.86 22.52 2.68
N SER A 138 10.62 22.19 3.06
CA SER A 138 9.77 21.25 2.33
C SER A 138 8.96 21.96 1.25
N LYS A 139 8.99 21.41 0.04
CA LYS A 139 8.12 21.86 -1.05
C LYS A 139 6.71 21.32 -0.86
N PRO A 140 5.68 22.05 -1.36
CA PRO A 140 4.31 21.55 -1.38
C PRO A 140 4.19 20.20 -2.06
N MET A 141 3.39 19.31 -1.48
CA MET A 141 3.10 18.01 -2.08
C MET A 141 1.97 18.10 -3.11
N SER A 142 1.97 17.18 -4.07
CA SER A 142 0.88 17.06 -5.04
C SER A 142 -0.41 16.61 -4.37
N LYS A 143 -1.57 16.94 -4.98
CA LYS A 143 -2.89 16.54 -4.48
C LYS A 143 -3.01 15.02 -4.29
N GLY A 144 -2.45 14.23 -5.22
CA GLY A 144 -2.47 12.75 -5.12
C GLY A 144 -1.73 12.25 -3.88
N TYR A 145 -0.59 12.85 -3.57
CA TYR A 145 0.17 12.54 -2.35
C TYR A 145 -0.60 12.91 -1.08
N MET A 146 -1.23 14.08 -1.07
CA MET A 146 -2.05 14.54 0.05
C MET A 146 -3.20 13.56 0.36
N LEU A 147 -3.89 13.08 -0.68
CA LEU A 147 -4.95 12.07 -0.54
C LEU A 147 -4.41 10.77 0.08
N LEU A 148 -3.19 10.38 -0.26
CA LEU A 148 -2.57 9.17 0.30
C LEU A 148 -2.26 9.33 1.79
N PHE A 149 -1.67 10.45 2.20
CA PHE A 149 -1.42 10.75 3.62
C PHE A 149 -2.71 10.80 4.42
N SER A 150 -3.72 11.49 3.89
CA SER A 150 -5.03 11.57 4.52
C SER A 150 -5.68 10.20 4.67
N ALA A 151 -5.62 9.35 3.65
CA ALA A 151 -6.19 8.00 3.71
C ALA A 151 -5.50 7.13 4.76
N VAL A 152 -4.18 7.19 4.86
CA VAL A 152 -3.40 6.47 5.88
C VAL A 152 -3.79 6.93 7.28
N LEU A 153 -3.81 8.24 7.53
CA LEU A 153 -4.19 8.79 8.82
C LEU A 153 -5.66 8.49 9.17
N GLN A 154 -6.57 8.67 8.24
CA GLN A 154 -8.00 8.39 8.47
C GLN A 154 -8.24 6.94 8.87
N ASN A 155 -7.63 5.99 8.14
CA ASN A 155 -7.80 4.57 8.39
C ASN A 155 -7.11 4.12 9.69
N SER A 156 -5.90 4.59 9.95
CA SER A 156 -5.15 4.23 11.16
C SER A 156 -5.79 4.81 12.43
N PHE A 157 -6.27 6.05 12.39
CA PHE A 157 -7.01 6.62 13.53
C PHE A 157 -8.37 5.95 13.74
N ARG A 158 -9.07 5.54 12.67
CA ARG A 158 -10.27 4.70 12.81
C ARG A 158 -9.96 3.38 13.51
N PHE A 159 -8.87 2.70 13.10
CA PHE A 159 -8.39 1.49 13.75
C PHE A 159 -8.02 1.72 15.22
N ALA A 160 -7.43 2.86 15.55
CA ALA A 160 -7.11 3.23 16.94
C ALA A 160 -8.36 3.42 17.81
N VAL A 161 -9.48 3.90 17.24
CA VAL A 161 -10.78 3.95 17.93
C VAL A 161 -11.36 2.56 18.08
N PHE A 162 -11.44 1.81 16.98
CA PHE A 162 -11.94 0.43 16.95
C PHE A 162 -11.26 -0.34 15.81
N PRO A 163 -10.72 -1.54 16.06
CA PRO A 163 -10.91 -2.40 17.26
C PRO A 163 -9.97 -2.14 18.43
N LYS A 164 -8.93 -1.28 18.26
CA LYS A 164 -7.85 -1.14 19.27
C LYS A 164 -8.25 -0.42 20.54
N LYS A 165 -9.23 0.46 20.48
CA LYS A 165 -9.71 1.23 21.62
C LYS A 165 -8.58 1.99 22.36
N LEU A 166 -7.66 2.59 21.59
CA LEU A 166 -6.56 3.41 22.10
C LEU A 166 -6.97 4.86 22.34
N ILE A 167 -7.96 5.32 21.59
CA ILE A 167 -8.58 6.64 21.68
C ILE A 167 -10.10 6.51 21.55
N THR A 168 -10.83 7.53 22.01
CA THR A 168 -12.30 7.50 22.06
C THR A 168 -12.96 8.01 20.79
N PHE A 169 -12.27 8.84 20.02
CA PHE A 169 -12.77 9.38 18.75
C PHE A 169 -11.64 9.58 17.74
N ASN A 170 -12.01 9.64 16.45
CA ASN A 170 -11.04 9.87 15.38
C ASN A 170 -10.90 11.37 15.08
N PRO A 171 -9.79 12.03 15.45
CA PRO A 171 -9.62 13.47 15.21
C PRO A 171 -9.50 13.82 13.71
N MET A 172 -9.17 12.86 12.85
CA MET A 172 -9.12 13.07 11.39
C MET A 172 -10.49 13.43 10.78
N GLN A 173 -11.61 13.16 11.47
CA GLN A 173 -12.95 13.55 11.00
C GLN A 173 -13.13 15.06 10.83
N TYR A 174 -12.36 15.84 11.56
CA TYR A 174 -12.42 17.31 11.54
C TYR A 174 -11.35 17.95 10.65
N VAL A 175 -10.44 17.17 10.09
CA VAL A 175 -9.36 17.64 9.24
C VAL A 175 -9.84 17.83 7.81
N LYS A 176 -9.56 19.01 7.25
CA LYS A 176 -9.92 19.38 5.88
C LYS A 176 -8.69 19.30 4.98
N LEU A 177 -8.83 18.60 3.85
CA LEU A 177 -7.85 18.67 2.78
C LEU A 177 -8.00 20.01 2.05
N ARG A 178 -7.07 20.91 2.31
CA ARG A 178 -7.00 22.19 1.59
C ARG A 178 -6.13 21.96 0.36
N GLY A 179 -6.78 21.84 -0.80
CA GLY A 179 -6.07 21.73 -2.07
C GLY A 179 -5.56 23.11 -2.52
N ARG A 180 -4.34 23.15 -3.08
CA ARG A 180 -3.96 24.29 -3.93
C ARG A 180 -4.93 24.36 -5.10
N LYS A 181 -5.57 25.50 -5.32
CA LYS A 181 -6.06 25.82 -6.65
C LYS A 181 -4.82 25.95 -7.53
N GLN A 182 -4.81 25.29 -8.68
CA GLN A 182 -3.83 25.61 -9.72
C GLN A 182 -4.03 27.11 -10.01
N GLU A 183 -3.01 27.92 -9.77
CA GLU A 183 -3.00 29.29 -10.23
C GLU A 183 -2.91 29.23 -11.75
N THR A 184 -4.06 29.36 -12.39
CA THR A 184 -4.10 29.65 -13.82
C THR A 184 -3.57 31.05 -13.95
N ASP A 185 -2.47 31.22 -14.70
CA ASP A 185 -1.99 32.55 -15.03
C ASP A 185 -3.01 33.20 -15.99
N ILE A 186 -3.95 33.94 -15.37
CA ILE A 186 -5.05 34.60 -16.11
C ILE A 186 -4.54 35.71 -17.04
N PHE A 187 -3.25 36.01 -17.03
CA PHE A 187 -2.61 37.01 -17.87
C PHE A 187 -1.70 36.38 -18.94
N SER A 188 -1.57 35.06 -18.98
CA SER A 188 -0.83 34.38 -20.05
C SER A 188 -1.73 34.18 -21.25
N ASP A 189 -1.30 34.70 -22.41
CA ASP A 189 -1.95 34.51 -23.70
C ASP A 189 -1.67 33.11 -24.30
N SER A 190 -1.05 32.19 -23.56
CA SER A 190 -0.74 30.86 -24.05
C SER A 190 -1.97 29.94 -23.96
N GLU A 191 -2.41 29.44 -25.09
CA GLU A 191 -3.43 28.37 -25.20
C GLU A 191 -2.97 27.02 -24.60
N GLU A 192 -1.80 26.99 -23.92
CA GLU A 192 -1.18 25.79 -23.36
C GLU A 192 -1.75 25.34 -22.01
N ASP A 193 -2.77 26.03 -21.47
CA ASP A 193 -3.35 25.74 -20.14
C ASP A 193 -4.40 24.61 -20.09
N THR A 194 -4.62 23.92 -21.17
CA THR A 194 -5.18 22.57 -21.07
C THR A 194 -4.00 21.64 -20.72
N ALA A 195 -3.97 21.13 -19.51
CA ALA A 195 -3.00 20.15 -19.02
C ALA A 195 -2.97 18.93 -19.94
N SER A 196 -2.34 19.09 -21.11
CA SER A 196 -2.09 18.00 -22.04
C SER A 196 -1.07 17.09 -21.38
N ILE A 197 -1.44 15.86 -21.15
CA ILE A 197 -0.49 14.82 -20.74
C ILE A 197 0.59 14.80 -21.84
N PRO A 198 1.85 15.11 -21.52
CA PRO A 198 2.89 15.12 -22.53
C PRO A 198 3.01 13.74 -23.15
N THR A 199 2.80 13.67 -24.46
CA THR A 199 2.95 12.43 -25.23
C THR A 199 4.25 12.47 -26.01
N ILE A 200 4.92 11.32 -26.13
CA ILE A 200 6.10 11.19 -26.97
C ILE A 200 5.71 11.26 -28.45
N THR A 201 6.37 12.10 -29.22
CA THR A 201 6.17 12.14 -30.68
C THR A 201 6.86 10.95 -31.35
N HIS A 202 6.47 10.65 -32.60
CA HIS A 202 7.11 9.57 -33.35
C HIS A 202 8.61 9.81 -33.55
N GLU A 203 8.99 11.03 -33.84
CA GLU A 203 10.41 11.41 -33.99
C GLU A 203 11.21 11.22 -32.68
N GLN A 204 10.63 11.62 -31.56
CA GLN A 204 11.26 11.38 -30.24
C GLN A 204 11.39 9.89 -29.93
N PHE A 205 10.37 9.10 -30.30
CA PHE A 205 10.42 7.65 -30.12
C PHE A 205 11.52 7.02 -31.00
N GLN A 206 11.65 7.42 -32.25
CA GLN A 206 12.74 6.94 -33.14
C GLN A 206 14.12 7.23 -32.54
N LYS A 207 14.35 8.44 -32.05
CA LYS A 207 15.62 8.82 -31.40
C LYS A 207 15.91 7.95 -30.16
N LEU A 208 14.87 7.68 -29.36
CA LEU A 208 14.99 6.79 -28.21
C LEU A 208 15.33 5.36 -28.62
N GLU A 209 14.66 4.85 -29.66
CA GLU A 209 14.89 3.52 -30.21
C GLU A 209 16.32 3.35 -30.71
N GLU A 210 16.84 4.33 -31.50
CA GLU A 210 18.23 4.36 -31.98
C GLU A 210 19.24 4.38 -30.83
N PHE A 211 18.97 5.19 -29.81
CA PHE A 211 19.83 5.28 -28.61
C PHE A 211 19.88 3.94 -27.85
N LEU A 212 18.74 3.28 -27.66
CA LEU A 212 18.67 1.98 -26.97
C LEU A 212 19.35 0.87 -27.78
N LYS A 213 19.17 0.87 -29.12
CA LYS A 213 19.86 -0.04 -30.03
C LYS A 213 21.38 0.12 -29.99
N ALA A 214 21.86 1.36 -30.05
CA ALA A 214 23.29 1.64 -30.04
C ALA A 214 24.00 1.20 -28.74
N LYS A 215 23.26 1.05 -27.66
CA LYS A 215 23.75 0.61 -26.35
C LYS A 215 23.46 -0.87 -26.05
N ASP A 216 22.85 -1.60 -26.96
CA ASP A 216 22.36 -2.97 -26.73
C ASP A 216 21.56 -3.07 -25.40
N ASN A 217 20.68 -2.08 -25.18
CA ASN A 217 19.96 -1.93 -23.93
C ASN A 217 18.73 -2.86 -23.90
N PRO A 218 18.57 -3.70 -22.86
CA PRO A 218 17.44 -4.64 -22.75
C PRO A 218 16.07 -3.95 -22.66
N ALA A 219 16.02 -2.66 -22.33
CA ALA A 219 14.78 -1.89 -22.34
C ALA A 219 14.21 -1.64 -23.74
N LEU A 220 14.95 -1.91 -24.81
CA LEU A 220 14.51 -1.67 -26.20
C LEU A 220 13.17 -2.38 -26.50
N LEU A 221 13.12 -3.67 -26.32
CA LEU A 221 11.92 -4.46 -26.65
C LEU A 221 10.70 -4.06 -25.79
N PRO A 222 10.82 -3.93 -24.45
CA PRO A 222 9.71 -3.43 -23.62
C PRO A 222 9.20 -2.06 -24.04
N VAL A 223 10.08 -1.13 -24.39
CA VAL A 223 9.71 0.23 -24.84
C VAL A 223 8.97 0.16 -26.20
N GLN A 224 9.43 -0.65 -27.15
CA GLN A 224 8.75 -0.87 -28.42
C GLN A 224 7.35 -1.45 -28.24
N ILE A 225 7.21 -2.50 -27.41
CA ILE A 225 5.90 -3.09 -27.12
C ILE A 225 4.97 -2.04 -26.47
N ALA A 226 5.46 -1.29 -25.48
CA ALA A 226 4.67 -0.26 -24.81
C ALA A 226 4.20 0.83 -25.79
N TYR A 227 5.09 1.28 -26.69
CA TYR A 227 4.77 2.31 -27.67
C TYR A 227 3.66 1.89 -28.64
N TYR A 228 3.75 0.69 -29.22
CA TYR A 228 2.79 0.21 -30.21
C TYR A 228 1.47 -0.31 -29.62
N THR A 229 1.42 -0.61 -28.31
CA THR A 229 0.23 -1.23 -27.70
C THR A 229 -0.43 -0.38 -26.62
N GLY A 230 0.26 0.64 -26.12
CA GLY A 230 -0.20 1.42 -24.96
C GLY A 230 -0.27 0.64 -23.65
N LEU A 231 0.39 -0.51 -23.54
CA LEU A 231 0.44 -1.31 -22.32
C LEU A 231 1.25 -0.62 -21.23
N ARG A 232 0.86 -0.86 -19.97
CA ARG A 232 1.67 -0.44 -18.84
C ARG A 232 2.94 -1.26 -18.75
N ILE A 233 4.04 -0.66 -18.29
CA ILE A 233 5.34 -1.34 -18.25
C ILE A 233 5.29 -2.67 -17.49
N GLY A 234 4.60 -2.76 -16.37
CA GLY A 234 4.44 -4.02 -15.64
C GLY A 234 3.64 -5.08 -16.44
N GLU A 235 2.69 -4.66 -17.25
CA GLU A 235 1.95 -5.56 -18.15
C GLU A 235 2.87 -6.07 -19.27
N VAL A 236 3.72 -5.20 -19.83
CA VAL A 236 4.72 -5.55 -20.84
C VAL A 236 5.72 -6.58 -20.30
N CYS A 237 6.32 -6.30 -19.13
CA CYS A 237 7.26 -7.22 -18.50
C CYS A 237 6.62 -8.56 -18.10
N GLY A 238 5.32 -8.57 -17.84
CA GLY A 238 4.54 -9.78 -17.52
C GLY A 238 4.09 -10.60 -18.72
N LEU A 239 4.33 -10.16 -19.96
CA LEU A 239 3.95 -10.91 -21.16
C LEU A 239 4.77 -12.19 -21.29
N THR A 240 4.10 -13.26 -21.69
CA THR A 240 4.73 -14.52 -22.09
C THR A 240 4.47 -14.81 -23.56
N TRP A 241 5.29 -15.66 -24.18
CA TRP A 241 5.07 -16.06 -25.58
C TRP A 241 3.73 -16.76 -25.81
N GLN A 242 3.14 -17.35 -24.79
CA GLN A 242 1.80 -17.95 -24.86
C GLN A 242 0.68 -16.91 -24.96
N ASP A 243 0.94 -15.68 -24.56
CA ASP A 243 -0.03 -14.59 -24.65
C ASP A 243 -0.08 -13.94 -26.03
N ILE A 244 0.87 -14.25 -26.93
CA ILE A 244 1.05 -13.57 -28.23
C ILE A 244 0.65 -14.48 -29.37
N ASN A 245 -0.33 -14.06 -30.17
CA ASN A 245 -0.65 -14.64 -31.44
C ASN A 245 -0.03 -13.78 -32.56
N LEU A 246 1.09 -14.27 -33.12
CA LEU A 246 1.84 -13.58 -34.18
C LEU A 246 1.17 -13.69 -35.56
N GLU A 247 0.26 -14.62 -35.79
CA GLU A 247 -0.45 -14.81 -37.05
C GLU A 247 -1.64 -13.87 -37.15
N GLU A 248 -2.44 -13.83 -36.08
CA GLU A 248 -3.61 -12.94 -36.02
C GLU A 248 -3.28 -11.56 -35.42
N GLN A 249 -2.02 -11.34 -35.01
CA GLN A 249 -1.48 -10.07 -34.55
C GLN A 249 -2.23 -9.47 -33.34
N TYR A 250 -2.49 -10.29 -32.31
CA TYR A 250 -2.99 -9.81 -31.03
C TYR A 250 -2.20 -10.39 -29.85
N LEU A 251 -2.28 -9.74 -28.73
CA LEU A 251 -1.76 -10.22 -27.46
C LEU A 251 -2.82 -10.15 -26.36
N THR A 252 -2.71 -11.05 -25.39
CA THR A 252 -3.63 -11.11 -24.26
C THR A 252 -2.94 -10.67 -22.98
N VAL A 253 -3.44 -9.59 -22.39
CA VAL A 253 -2.90 -9.02 -21.15
C VAL A 253 -3.58 -9.69 -19.96
N ARG A 254 -2.86 -10.56 -19.24
CA ARG A 254 -3.38 -11.35 -18.11
C ARG A 254 -2.75 -10.98 -16.79
N ARG A 255 -1.50 -10.53 -16.81
CA ARG A 255 -0.68 -10.34 -15.62
C ARG A 255 0.14 -9.06 -15.68
N SER A 256 0.66 -8.68 -14.53
CA SER A 256 1.56 -7.53 -14.41
C SER A 256 2.73 -7.93 -13.50
N MET A 257 3.94 -7.67 -13.94
CA MET A 257 5.18 -7.86 -13.19
C MET A 257 5.54 -6.60 -12.44
N ARG A 258 6.11 -6.74 -11.24
CA ARG A 258 6.63 -5.62 -10.44
C ARG A 258 7.72 -6.08 -9.50
N TYR A 259 8.64 -5.19 -9.20
CA TYR A 259 9.61 -5.39 -8.14
C TYR A 259 9.03 -4.98 -6.78
N ASN A 260 9.21 -5.83 -5.78
CA ASN A 260 8.85 -5.56 -4.40
C ASN A 260 10.11 -5.14 -3.61
N GLY A 261 10.31 -3.84 -3.44
CA GLY A 261 11.50 -3.30 -2.77
C GLY A 261 11.61 -3.64 -1.28
N THR A 262 10.51 -4.03 -0.64
CA THR A 262 10.53 -4.45 0.78
C THR A 262 11.03 -5.89 0.95
N ARG A 263 10.65 -6.78 0.01
CA ARG A 263 11.05 -8.20 0.02
C ARG A 263 12.26 -8.47 -0.85
N HIS A 264 12.69 -7.50 -1.64
CA HIS A 264 13.72 -7.67 -2.67
C HIS A 264 13.41 -8.80 -3.65
N THR A 265 12.14 -8.98 -4.00
CA THR A 265 11.66 -10.02 -4.92
C THR A 265 10.91 -9.38 -6.10
N THR A 266 10.96 -10.05 -7.25
CA THR A 266 10.06 -9.72 -8.37
C THR A 266 8.82 -10.58 -8.27
N GLU A 267 7.67 -9.95 -8.40
CA GLU A 267 6.36 -10.59 -8.27
C GLU A 267 5.55 -10.42 -9.55
N VAL A 268 4.77 -11.43 -9.88
CA VAL A 268 3.74 -11.39 -10.91
C VAL A 268 2.37 -11.50 -10.25
N GLY A 269 1.46 -10.63 -10.64
CA GLY A 269 0.10 -10.63 -10.15
C GLY A 269 -0.90 -10.28 -11.25
N THR A 270 -2.16 -10.12 -10.86
CA THR A 270 -3.22 -9.68 -11.77
C THR A 270 -2.99 -8.25 -12.25
N THR A 271 -3.56 -7.91 -13.40
CA THR A 271 -3.63 -6.54 -13.90
C THR A 271 -4.45 -5.65 -12.96
N LYS A 272 -4.31 -4.34 -13.08
CA LYS A 272 -5.16 -3.39 -12.35
C LYS A 272 -6.64 -3.69 -12.66
N ARG A 273 -7.45 -3.94 -11.63
CA ARG A 273 -8.86 -4.39 -11.67
C ARG A 273 -9.05 -5.85 -12.15
N SER A 274 -8.00 -6.66 -12.17
CA SER A 274 -8.05 -8.10 -12.52
C SER A 274 -8.74 -8.42 -13.87
N LYS A 275 -8.69 -7.46 -14.81
CA LYS A 275 -9.30 -7.65 -16.13
C LYS A 275 -8.30 -8.23 -17.11
N VAL A 276 -8.67 -9.34 -17.73
CA VAL A 276 -8.00 -9.88 -18.92
C VAL A 276 -8.55 -9.15 -20.15
N ARG A 277 -7.65 -8.73 -21.04
CA ARG A 277 -8.02 -8.09 -22.31
C ARG A 277 -7.09 -8.47 -23.44
N THR A 278 -7.58 -8.43 -24.64
CA THR A 278 -6.79 -8.54 -25.87
C THR A 278 -6.48 -7.16 -26.43
N VAL A 279 -5.33 -7.04 -27.07
CA VAL A 279 -4.86 -5.83 -27.74
C VAL A 279 -4.27 -6.25 -29.08
N ASP A 280 -4.80 -5.70 -30.16
CA ASP A 280 -4.27 -5.91 -31.50
C ASP A 280 -2.99 -5.09 -31.70
N PHE A 281 -2.11 -5.55 -32.60
CA PHE A 281 -0.89 -4.84 -32.90
C PHE A 281 -0.58 -4.85 -34.41
N CYS A 282 0.22 -3.88 -34.83
CA CYS A 282 0.55 -3.65 -36.21
C CYS A 282 1.67 -4.56 -36.71
N ASP A 283 1.84 -4.60 -38.05
CA ASP A 283 2.89 -5.37 -38.76
C ASP A 283 4.30 -5.04 -38.23
N THR A 284 4.56 -3.77 -37.93
CA THR A 284 5.85 -3.33 -37.39
C THR A 284 6.17 -4.06 -36.07
N LEU A 285 5.23 -4.10 -35.13
CA LEU A 285 5.44 -4.81 -33.87
C LEU A 285 5.49 -6.33 -34.09
N ALA A 286 4.71 -6.87 -35.02
CA ALA A 286 4.80 -8.28 -35.39
C ALA A 286 6.20 -8.68 -35.88
N ALA A 287 6.82 -7.86 -36.73
CA ALA A 287 8.20 -8.08 -37.17
C ALA A 287 9.22 -8.00 -36.03
N ILE A 288 9.08 -7.01 -35.14
CA ILE A 288 9.91 -6.86 -33.93
C ILE A 288 9.81 -8.08 -33.04
N LEU A 289 8.60 -8.57 -32.76
CA LEU A 289 8.38 -9.73 -31.90
C LEU A 289 8.93 -11.04 -32.51
N ARG A 290 8.80 -11.23 -33.85
CA ARG A 290 9.41 -12.37 -34.55
C ARG A 290 10.93 -12.33 -34.44
N ALA A 291 11.53 -11.17 -34.63
CA ALA A 291 12.97 -10.96 -34.49
C ALA A 291 13.44 -11.24 -33.05
N ALA A 292 12.73 -10.72 -32.05
CA ALA A 292 13.01 -10.94 -30.64
C ALA A 292 12.96 -12.43 -30.27
N ARG A 293 11.93 -13.16 -30.74
CA ARG A 293 11.81 -14.61 -30.50
C ARG A 293 12.96 -15.39 -31.13
N THR A 294 13.40 -14.98 -32.30
CA THR A 294 14.55 -15.58 -32.99
C THR A 294 15.83 -15.29 -32.24
N GLU A 295 16.03 -14.06 -31.78
CA GLU A 295 17.23 -13.68 -31.03
C GLU A 295 17.31 -14.40 -29.68
N GLN A 296 16.20 -14.56 -28.95
CA GLN A 296 16.18 -15.37 -27.73
C GLN A 296 16.61 -16.81 -27.96
N ARG A 297 16.19 -17.43 -29.09
CA ARG A 297 16.65 -18.78 -29.46
C ARG A 297 18.15 -18.83 -29.72
N LYS A 298 18.70 -17.84 -30.45
CA LYS A 298 20.14 -17.72 -30.71
C LYS A 298 20.92 -17.53 -29.42
N ASN A 299 20.44 -16.67 -28.51
CA ASN A 299 21.04 -16.42 -27.24
C ASN A 299 21.07 -17.67 -26.35
N ARG A 300 20.01 -18.48 -26.36
CA ARG A 300 19.98 -19.76 -25.65
C ARG A 300 21.10 -20.70 -26.11
N PHE A 301 21.43 -20.71 -27.39
CA PHE A 301 22.58 -21.48 -27.92
C PHE A 301 23.92 -20.84 -27.54
N ARG A 302 24.02 -19.51 -27.66
CA ARG A 302 25.24 -18.74 -27.37
C ARG A 302 25.67 -18.88 -25.90
N TYR A 303 24.76 -18.77 -24.97
CA TYR A 303 25.03 -18.86 -23.54
C TYR A 303 25.07 -20.30 -23.03
N GLY A 304 24.48 -21.26 -23.72
CA GLY A 304 24.53 -22.67 -23.37
C GLY A 304 24.03 -22.95 -21.95
N GLU A 305 24.90 -23.47 -21.10
CA GLU A 305 24.59 -23.80 -19.70
C GLU A 305 24.43 -22.56 -18.81
N LEU A 306 25.01 -21.43 -19.18
CA LEU A 306 24.91 -20.17 -18.48
C LEU A 306 23.61 -19.43 -18.79
N TYR A 307 22.81 -19.93 -19.73
CA TYR A 307 21.51 -19.33 -20.05
C TYR A 307 20.52 -19.54 -18.91
N HIS A 308 19.80 -18.46 -18.54
CA HIS A 308 18.81 -18.50 -17.50
C HIS A 308 17.44 -18.95 -18.03
N LEU A 309 16.79 -19.82 -17.29
CA LEU A 309 15.38 -20.11 -17.39
C LEU A 309 14.63 -19.41 -16.27
N ASN A 310 13.40 -19.01 -16.54
CA ASN A 310 12.60 -18.24 -15.58
C ASN A 310 11.49 -19.12 -15.01
N TYR A 311 11.22 -18.93 -13.74
CA TYR A 311 10.28 -19.72 -12.97
C TYR A 311 9.41 -18.81 -12.11
N TYR A 312 8.21 -19.26 -11.79
CA TYR A 312 7.39 -18.64 -10.76
C TYR A 312 7.08 -19.65 -9.66
N LYS A 313 6.95 -19.13 -8.44
CA LYS A 313 6.55 -19.86 -7.24
C LYS A 313 5.31 -19.24 -6.66
N GLU A 314 4.30 -20.04 -6.34
CA GLU A 314 3.12 -19.60 -5.62
C GLU A 314 3.46 -19.41 -4.13
N VAL A 315 3.17 -18.21 -3.59
CA VAL A 315 3.35 -17.88 -2.17
C VAL A 315 2.00 -17.52 -1.57
N LYS A 316 1.64 -18.20 -0.48
CA LYS A 316 0.43 -17.94 0.29
C LYS A 316 0.81 -17.34 1.64
N GLU A 317 0.38 -16.11 1.89
CA GLU A 317 0.66 -15.42 3.14
C GLU A 317 -0.57 -14.64 3.61
N LYS A 318 -1.00 -14.88 4.84
CA LYS A 318 -2.13 -14.17 5.47
C LYS A 318 -3.39 -14.07 4.56
N GLY A 319 -3.75 -15.18 3.91
CA GLY A 319 -4.91 -15.25 3.01
C GLY A 319 -4.71 -14.64 1.63
N ARG A 320 -3.49 -14.20 1.28
CA ARG A 320 -3.12 -13.69 -0.05
C ARG A 320 -2.34 -14.71 -0.81
N THR A 321 -2.59 -14.76 -2.13
CA THR A 321 -1.78 -15.53 -3.07
C THR A 321 -1.07 -14.56 -4.00
N TYR A 322 0.23 -14.71 -4.13
CA TYR A 322 1.04 -14.00 -5.11
C TYR A 322 2.11 -14.93 -5.66
N TYR A 323 2.78 -14.53 -6.73
CA TYR A 323 3.73 -15.35 -7.44
C TYR A 323 5.07 -14.63 -7.49
N GLU A 324 6.08 -15.22 -6.88
CA GLU A 324 7.46 -14.73 -6.98
C GLU A 324 8.12 -15.29 -8.22
N VAL A 325 8.94 -14.49 -8.87
CA VAL A 325 9.65 -14.85 -10.10
C VAL A 325 11.13 -14.98 -9.83
N TYR A 326 11.73 -16.03 -10.37
CA TYR A 326 13.14 -16.35 -10.21
C TYR A 326 13.76 -16.70 -11.56
N SER A 327 15.03 -16.29 -11.76
CA SER A 327 15.87 -16.76 -12.86
C SER A 327 16.90 -17.74 -12.31
N ARG A 328 17.11 -18.87 -13.00
CA ARG A 328 18.10 -19.88 -12.65
C ARG A 328 18.88 -20.28 -13.90
N GLN A 329 20.20 -20.41 -13.77
CA GLN A 329 21.01 -21.01 -14.82
C GLN A 329 20.63 -22.48 -15.02
N ARG A 330 20.83 -23.00 -16.20
CA ARG A 330 20.45 -24.40 -16.53
C ARG A 330 21.16 -25.45 -15.68
N THR A 331 22.31 -25.10 -15.07
CA THR A 331 23.09 -25.95 -14.18
C THR A 331 22.62 -25.85 -12.71
N GLU A 332 21.79 -24.88 -12.37
CA GLU A 332 21.31 -24.73 -11.00
C GLU A 332 20.13 -25.66 -10.73
N GLU A 333 20.05 -26.16 -9.50
CA GLU A 333 18.89 -26.94 -9.06
C GLU A 333 17.65 -26.04 -8.95
N VAL A 334 16.54 -26.56 -9.45
CA VAL A 334 15.25 -25.89 -9.40
C VAL A 334 14.34 -26.63 -8.42
N PRO A 335 13.83 -25.97 -7.37
CA PRO A 335 12.89 -26.60 -6.44
C PRO A 335 11.63 -27.12 -7.15
N GLU A 336 11.05 -28.22 -6.63
CA GLU A 336 9.88 -28.87 -7.24
C GLU A 336 8.63 -28.00 -7.32
N ASP A 337 8.51 -27.03 -6.44
CA ASP A 337 7.39 -26.07 -6.37
C ASP A 337 7.52 -24.90 -7.36
N TYR A 338 8.62 -24.86 -8.14
CA TYR A 338 8.84 -23.85 -9.18
C TYR A 338 8.26 -24.32 -10.52
N LYS A 339 7.56 -23.43 -11.20
CA LYS A 339 6.98 -23.67 -12.53
C LYS A 339 7.64 -22.78 -13.56
N GLU A 340 8.09 -23.35 -14.66
CA GLU A 340 8.73 -22.60 -15.75
C GLU A 340 7.76 -21.62 -16.40
N ILE A 341 8.27 -20.43 -16.78
CA ILE A 341 7.55 -19.38 -17.46
C ILE A 341 8.42 -18.72 -18.54
N SER A 342 7.89 -18.57 -19.73
CA SER A 342 8.61 -18.03 -20.88
C SER A 342 8.21 -16.59 -21.16
N PHE A 343 8.90 -15.63 -20.54
CA PHE A 343 8.66 -14.22 -20.76
C PHE A 343 9.13 -13.76 -22.14
N VAL A 344 8.47 -12.70 -22.65
CA VAL A 344 8.83 -12.04 -23.90
C VAL A 344 10.02 -11.10 -23.71
N CYS A 345 10.04 -10.35 -22.61
CA CYS A 345 11.08 -9.37 -22.31
C CYS A 345 12.15 -10.00 -21.45
N LEU A 346 13.28 -10.31 -22.05
CA LEU A 346 14.44 -10.95 -21.41
C LEU A 346 15.73 -10.18 -21.72
N ARG A 347 16.69 -10.29 -20.83
CA ARG A 347 18.07 -9.93 -21.11
C ARG A 347 18.71 -10.97 -22.05
N ALA A 348 19.88 -10.65 -22.62
CA ALA A 348 20.58 -11.54 -23.53
C ALA A 348 20.92 -12.91 -22.91
N ASP A 349 21.23 -12.92 -21.62
CA ASP A 349 21.50 -14.15 -20.84
C ASP A 349 20.26 -14.98 -20.47
N GLY A 350 19.07 -14.55 -20.91
CA GLY A 350 17.78 -15.22 -20.66
C GLY A 350 17.10 -14.85 -19.34
N ALA A 351 17.72 -14.10 -18.45
CA ALA A 351 17.08 -13.66 -17.23
C ALA A 351 15.97 -12.63 -17.55
N TYR A 352 14.86 -12.68 -16.79
CA TYR A 352 13.81 -11.67 -16.94
C TYR A 352 14.32 -10.28 -16.59
N ASP A 353 13.70 -9.27 -17.17
CA ASP A 353 13.95 -7.87 -16.85
C ASP A 353 12.68 -7.23 -16.28
N CYS A 354 12.80 -6.58 -15.14
CA CYS A 354 11.74 -5.84 -14.48
C CYS A 354 12.18 -4.37 -14.41
N LEU A 355 11.71 -3.58 -15.37
CA LEU A 355 12.05 -2.16 -15.52
C LEU A 355 11.36 -1.27 -14.47
#